data_dfec76fd84fc51526a423ad22c87d5f5
#
_entry.id   dfec76fd84fc51526a423ad22c87d5f5
#
_cell.length_a   1.000
_cell.length_b   1.000
_cell.length_c   1.000
_cell.angle_alpha   90.00
_cell.angle_beta   90.00
_cell.angle_gamma   90.00
#
_symmetry.space_group_name_H-M   'P 1'
#
loop_
_entity.id
_entity.type
_entity.pdbx_description
1 polymer ?
#
loop_
_entity_poly.entity_id
_entity_poly.type
_entity_poly.pdbx_seq_one_letter_code
_entity_poly.pdbx_strand_id
1 'polypeptide(L)'
;MFFFEGRGGARIYMGRDKYENDILIEHGLPHDVWFHVADLSSAHVYLRLAEGWEVGTIPAEVLEDCCQLTKANSIQGNKEPKVAINYTLHENLRKGPDMDVGTIGFHKDKEVFTVRHVARDRDAVKRLDKTRLEKETEAFVQEHRDWREEQRKAARQANKERKEKEEMARKEREKERRKLEEWGAGSQGRTAFVGGDDSSSDSDDSGSAAGADDFM
;
A
#
# COMPACT_ATOMS: atom_id res chain seq x y z
N MET A 1 7.51 4.14 25.76
CA MET A 1 6.31 4.25 24.90
C MET A 1 5.13 3.49 25.51
N PHE A 2 3.91 3.82 25.10
CA PHE A 2 2.70 3.20 25.63
C PHE A 2 2.01 2.36 24.56
N PHE A 3 1.52 1.20 24.97
CA PHE A 3 0.71 0.29 24.14
C PHE A 3 -0.65 0.13 24.74
N PHE A 4 -1.66 -0.02 23.89
CA PHE A 4 -3.06 -0.19 24.27
C PHE A 4 -3.68 -1.31 23.42
N GLU A 5 -4.68 -1.96 23.99
CA GLU A 5 -5.53 -2.89 23.26
C GLU A 5 -6.88 -2.22 23.00
N GLY A 6 -7.15 -1.92 21.73
CA GLY A 6 -8.43 -1.41 21.26
C GLY A 6 -9.47 -2.51 21.11
N ARG A 7 -10.68 -2.14 20.69
CA ARG A 7 -11.75 -3.08 20.36
C ARG A 7 -11.29 -4.07 19.30
N GLY A 8 -11.77 -5.31 19.40
CA GLY A 8 -11.34 -6.39 18.48
C GLY A 8 -9.88 -6.84 18.64
N GLY A 9 -9.20 -6.49 19.74
CA GLY A 9 -7.78 -6.82 19.95
C GLY A 9 -6.83 -5.94 19.13
N ALA A 10 -7.29 -4.79 18.64
CA ALA A 10 -6.49 -3.87 17.85
C ALA A 10 -5.30 -3.34 18.65
N ARG A 11 -4.10 -3.42 18.07
CA ARG A 11 -2.86 -2.93 18.69
C ARG A 11 -2.68 -1.45 18.41
N ILE A 12 -2.74 -0.63 19.47
CA ILE A 12 -2.54 0.81 19.41
C ILE A 12 -1.32 1.17 20.24
N TYR A 13 -0.51 2.11 19.77
CA TYR A 13 0.66 2.56 20.51
C TYR A 13 0.90 4.06 20.31
N MET A 14 1.63 4.68 21.23
CA MET A 14 2.02 6.10 21.15
C MET A 14 3.31 6.38 21.92
N GLY A 15 4.00 7.45 21.52
CA GLY A 15 5.14 7.98 22.25
C GLY A 15 4.71 8.71 23.53
N ARG A 16 5.61 8.74 24.52
CA ARG A 16 5.44 9.52 25.78
C ARG A 16 5.61 11.01 25.55
N ASP A 17 6.52 11.35 24.62
CA ASP A 17 6.91 12.72 24.35
C ASP A 17 7.36 12.90 22.86
N LYS A 18 7.75 14.11 22.53
CA LYS A 18 8.19 14.46 21.16
C LYS A 18 9.44 13.69 20.68
N TYR A 19 10.33 13.28 21.59
CA TYR A 19 11.54 12.54 21.21
C TYR A 19 11.22 11.08 20.86
N GLU A 20 10.34 10.45 21.67
CA GLU A 20 9.82 9.13 21.31
C GLU A 20 8.98 9.19 20.03
N ASN A 21 8.21 10.27 19.79
CA ASN A 21 7.49 10.45 18.53
C ASN A 21 8.45 10.46 17.32
N ASP A 22 9.61 11.10 17.41
CA ASP A 22 10.60 11.07 16.32
C ASP A 22 11.12 9.65 16.06
N ILE A 23 11.38 8.87 17.11
CA ILE A 23 11.76 7.45 16.98
C ILE A 23 10.64 6.64 16.30
N LEU A 24 9.39 6.90 16.65
CA LEU A 24 8.24 6.24 16.03
C LEU A 24 8.06 6.63 14.55
N ILE A 25 8.34 7.88 14.21
CA ILE A 25 8.34 8.36 12.82
C ILE A 25 9.45 7.66 12.01
N GLU A 26 10.64 7.49 12.59
CA GLU A 26 11.76 6.86 11.90
C GLU A 26 11.60 5.34 11.75
N HIS A 27 11.09 4.69 12.79
CA HIS A 27 11.07 3.23 12.89
C HIS A 27 9.71 2.58 12.69
N GLY A 28 8.60 3.31 12.64
CA GLY A 28 7.26 2.77 12.40
C GLY A 28 7.18 1.92 11.12
N LEU A 29 6.24 0.98 11.07
CA LEU A 29 6.05 0.12 9.90
C LEU A 29 5.22 0.85 8.83
N PRO A 30 5.49 0.63 7.53
CA PRO A 30 4.78 1.32 6.45
C PRO A 30 3.25 1.23 6.53
N HIS A 31 2.74 0.09 7.01
CA HIS A 31 1.32 -0.21 7.14
C HIS A 31 0.71 0.15 8.51
N ASP A 32 1.46 0.77 9.42
CA ASP A 32 0.87 1.37 10.62
C ASP A 32 0.10 2.64 10.24
N VAL A 33 -1.03 2.90 10.88
CA VAL A 33 -1.82 4.10 10.64
C VAL A 33 -1.55 5.11 11.74
N TRP A 34 -1.08 6.29 11.37
CA TRP A 34 -0.80 7.41 12.24
C TRP A 34 -2.04 8.29 12.43
N PHE A 35 -2.24 8.79 13.66
CA PHE A 35 -3.34 9.67 14.04
C PHE A 35 -2.81 10.90 14.77
N HIS A 36 -3.39 12.07 14.50
CA HIS A 36 -3.06 13.33 15.14
C HIS A 36 -4.22 14.30 15.11
N VAL A 37 -4.38 15.14 16.14
CA VAL A 37 -5.39 16.21 16.13
C VAL A 37 -5.04 17.22 15.03
N ALA A 38 -6.01 17.58 14.18
CA ALA A 38 -5.80 18.58 13.16
C ALA A 38 -5.56 19.96 13.82
N ASP A 39 -4.57 20.69 13.31
CA ASP A 39 -4.24 22.06 13.71
C ASP A 39 -3.88 22.29 15.20
N LEU A 40 -3.77 21.23 15.99
CA LEU A 40 -3.40 21.30 17.41
C LEU A 40 -2.31 20.28 17.72
N SER A 41 -1.47 20.59 18.71
CA SER A 41 -0.50 19.63 19.24
C SER A 41 -1.19 18.46 19.95
N SER A 42 -0.77 17.24 19.66
CA SER A 42 -1.23 16.02 20.31
C SER A 42 -0.14 14.94 20.34
N ALA A 43 -0.37 13.86 21.05
CA ALA A 43 0.41 12.65 20.88
C ALA A 43 0.27 12.12 19.45
N HIS A 44 1.32 11.48 18.96
CA HIS A 44 1.27 10.64 17.75
C HIS A 44 0.78 9.27 18.17
N VAL A 45 -0.43 8.93 17.78
CA VAL A 45 -1.04 7.62 18.03
C VAL A 45 -0.93 6.79 16.76
N TYR A 46 -0.60 5.53 16.90
CA TYR A 46 -0.45 4.59 15.81
C TYR A 46 -1.32 3.37 16.01
N LEU A 47 -1.96 2.93 14.96
CA LEU A 47 -2.70 1.67 14.88
C LEU A 47 -1.92 0.69 14.00
N ARG A 48 -1.57 -0.49 14.52
CA ARG A 48 -1.11 -1.62 13.71
C ARG A 48 -2.30 -2.23 13.00
N LEU A 49 -2.34 -2.13 11.67
CA LEU A 49 -3.39 -2.79 10.88
C LEU A 49 -3.32 -4.31 11.07
N ALA A 50 -4.49 -4.91 11.32
CA ALA A 50 -4.62 -6.36 11.30
C ALA A 50 -4.59 -6.87 9.85
N GLU A 51 -4.34 -8.16 9.69
CA GLU A 51 -4.35 -8.81 8.38
C GLU A 51 -5.70 -8.60 7.67
N GLY A 52 -5.65 -8.18 6.42
CA GLY A 52 -6.83 -7.87 5.60
C GLY A 52 -7.45 -6.50 5.84
N TRP A 53 -6.90 -5.68 6.75
CA TRP A 53 -7.36 -4.30 6.92
C TRP A 53 -6.56 -3.33 6.04
N GLU A 54 -7.26 -2.35 5.51
CA GLU A 54 -6.67 -1.20 4.82
C GLU A 54 -7.07 0.09 5.55
N VAL A 55 -6.37 1.18 5.29
CA VAL A 55 -6.63 2.48 5.93
C VAL A 55 -8.08 2.96 5.73
N GLY A 56 -8.70 2.60 4.61
CA GLY A 56 -10.10 2.94 4.31
C GLY A 56 -11.14 1.96 4.87
N THR A 57 -10.72 0.80 5.38
CA THR A 57 -11.62 -0.27 5.89
C THR A 57 -11.44 -0.57 7.37
N ILE A 58 -10.77 0.31 8.10
CA ILE A 58 -10.64 0.20 9.55
C ILE A 58 -12.04 0.14 10.19
N PRO A 59 -12.34 -0.86 11.05
CA PRO A 59 -13.62 -0.91 11.75
C PRO A 59 -13.89 0.39 12.51
N ALA A 60 -15.12 0.91 12.39
CA ALA A 60 -15.49 2.20 12.94
C ALA A 60 -15.22 2.32 14.46
N GLU A 61 -15.40 1.23 15.18
CA GLU A 61 -15.14 1.16 16.62
C GLU A 61 -13.63 1.24 16.96
N VAL A 62 -12.75 0.68 16.12
CA VAL A 62 -11.30 0.79 16.29
C VAL A 62 -10.82 2.19 15.91
N LEU A 63 -11.37 2.75 14.83
CA LEU A 63 -11.10 4.13 14.42
C LEU A 63 -11.47 5.11 15.53
N GLU A 64 -12.64 4.90 16.17
CA GLU A 64 -13.10 5.70 17.30
C GLU A 64 -12.14 5.59 18.50
N ASP A 65 -11.65 4.39 18.83
CA ASP A 65 -10.68 4.17 19.91
C ASP A 65 -9.40 4.98 19.68
N CYS A 66 -8.85 4.94 18.46
CA CYS A 66 -7.68 5.74 18.09
C CYS A 66 -7.95 7.23 18.17
N CYS A 67 -9.11 7.69 17.71
CA CYS A 67 -9.52 9.09 17.78
C CYS A 67 -9.65 9.56 19.23
N GLN A 68 -10.27 8.76 20.10
CA GLN A 68 -10.45 9.11 21.51
C GLN A 68 -9.13 9.17 22.26
N LEU A 69 -8.22 8.23 21.99
CA LEU A 69 -6.89 8.23 22.57
C LEU A 69 -6.09 9.47 22.12
N THR A 70 -6.14 9.81 20.83
CA THR A 70 -5.47 10.98 20.26
C THR A 70 -6.00 12.28 20.86
N LYS A 71 -7.33 12.44 20.95
CA LYS A 71 -7.97 13.61 21.55
C LYS A 71 -7.61 13.75 23.04
N ALA A 72 -7.65 12.64 23.78
CA ALA A 72 -7.36 12.65 25.22
C ALA A 72 -5.91 13.07 25.53
N ASN A 73 -4.97 12.77 24.61
CA ASN A 73 -3.55 13.08 24.71
C ASN A 73 -3.15 14.36 23.92
N SER A 74 -4.09 15.29 23.74
CA SER A 74 -3.86 16.65 23.28
C SER A 74 -4.21 17.63 24.39
N ILE A 75 -3.29 18.49 24.79
CA ILE A 75 -3.51 19.47 25.88
C ILE A 75 -4.65 20.42 25.54
N GLN A 76 -4.71 20.92 24.32
CA GLN A 76 -5.77 21.82 23.85
C GLN A 76 -6.97 21.03 23.36
N GLY A 77 -6.77 20.02 22.51
CA GLY A 77 -7.85 19.22 21.93
C GLY A 77 -8.73 18.51 22.96
N ASN A 78 -8.16 18.14 24.13
CA ASN A 78 -8.93 17.53 25.22
C ASN A 78 -9.92 18.53 25.90
N LYS A 79 -9.65 19.84 25.79
CA LYS A 79 -10.52 20.91 26.32
C LYS A 79 -11.62 21.30 25.33
N GLU A 80 -11.38 21.12 24.04
CA GLU A 80 -12.34 21.45 23.00
C GLU A 80 -13.53 20.49 23.01
N PRO A 81 -14.76 20.97 22.80
CA PRO A 81 -15.95 20.13 22.72
C PRO A 81 -15.79 19.06 21.62
N LYS A 82 -15.32 19.47 20.46
CA LYS A 82 -15.10 18.62 19.28
C LYS A 82 -13.80 19.00 18.61
N VAL A 83 -13.08 18.01 18.09
CA VAL A 83 -11.86 18.21 17.28
C VAL A 83 -11.98 17.44 15.98
N ALA A 84 -11.17 17.81 14.99
CA ALA A 84 -10.90 16.97 13.83
C ALA A 84 -9.60 16.18 14.08
N ILE A 85 -9.57 14.93 13.62
CA ILE A 85 -8.40 14.05 13.73
C ILE A 85 -8.02 13.59 12.34
N ASN A 86 -6.80 13.88 11.97
CA ASN A 86 -6.19 13.41 10.74
C ASN A 86 -5.57 12.04 10.96
N TYR A 87 -5.67 11.14 9.96
CA TYR A 87 -4.99 9.86 9.97
C TYR A 87 -4.54 9.48 8.56
N THR A 88 -3.44 8.75 8.49
CA THR A 88 -2.84 8.29 7.24
C THR A 88 -1.90 7.12 7.51
N LEU A 89 -1.49 6.40 6.46
CA LEU A 89 -0.46 5.39 6.59
C LEU A 89 0.89 6.03 7.00
N HIS A 90 1.66 5.29 7.79
CA HIS A 90 2.99 5.71 8.22
C HIS A 90 3.90 6.01 7.02
N GLU A 91 3.82 5.26 5.93
CA GLU A 91 4.60 5.49 4.71
C GLU A 91 4.31 6.83 4.03
N ASN A 92 3.15 7.45 4.33
CA ASN A 92 2.81 8.78 3.84
C ASN A 92 3.40 9.91 4.69
N LEU A 93 3.97 9.59 5.87
CA LEU A 93 4.62 10.57 6.71
C LEU A 93 5.95 11.01 6.12
N ARG A 94 6.20 12.32 6.11
CA ARG A 94 7.45 12.92 5.65
C ARG A 94 8.11 13.68 6.80
N LYS A 95 9.32 13.28 7.16
CA LYS A 95 10.19 14.01 8.09
C LYS A 95 11.38 14.56 7.32
N GLY A 96 11.53 15.88 7.30
CA GLY A 96 12.68 16.55 6.70
C GLY A 96 13.71 16.96 7.76
N PRO A 97 14.96 17.16 7.38
CA PRO A 97 16.04 17.58 8.31
C PRO A 97 15.77 18.97 8.91
N ASP A 98 15.00 19.81 8.23
CA ASP A 98 14.68 21.18 8.66
C ASP A 98 13.39 21.25 9.52
N MET A 99 12.78 20.10 9.83
CA MET A 99 11.56 20.05 10.62
C MET A 99 11.85 19.88 12.10
N ASP A 100 11.13 20.63 12.93
CA ASP A 100 11.25 20.53 14.39
C ASP A 100 10.95 19.11 14.90
N VAL A 101 11.52 18.80 16.08
CA VAL A 101 11.28 17.52 16.76
C VAL A 101 9.79 17.30 17.01
N GLY A 102 9.27 16.15 16.62
CA GLY A 102 7.85 15.81 16.72
C GLY A 102 6.96 16.40 15.63
N THR A 103 7.54 17.17 14.66
CA THR A 103 6.78 17.71 13.52
C THR A 103 6.93 16.80 12.30
N ILE A 104 5.86 16.67 11.54
CA ILE A 104 5.82 15.89 10.29
C ILE A 104 5.09 16.64 9.18
N GLY A 105 5.36 16.29 7.93
CA GLY A 105 4.55 16.58 6.76
C GLY A 105 4.05 15.31 6.10
N PHE A 106 3.48 15.44 4.92
CA PHE A 106 2.97 14.29 4.15
C PHE A 106 3.66 14.25 2.78
N HIS A 107 3.78 13.05 2.22
CA HIS A 107 4.19 12.86 0.82
C HIS A 107 3.03 13.18 -0.12
N LYS A 108 1.80 12.80 0.28
CA LYS A 108 0.58 12.98 -0.49
C LYS A 108 -0.56 13.43 0.43
N ASP A 109 -0.94 14.70 0.33
CA ASP A 109 -2.03 15.27 1.14
C ASP A 109 -3.39 14.60 0.85
N LYS A 110 -3.59 14.08 -0.35
CA LYS A 110 -4.83 13.37 -0.75
C LYS A 110 -5.02 12.03 -0.04
N GLU A 111 -3.96 11.46 0.51
CA GLU A 111 -4.00 10.19 1.28
C GLU A 111 -4.14 10.44 2.78
N VAL A 112 -4.40 11.68 3.20
CA VAL A 112 -4.72 12.04 4.57
C VAL A 112 -6.22 12.08 4.74
N PHE A 113 -6.73 11.23 5.60
CA PHE A 113 -8.15 11.15 5.95
C PHE A 113 -8.42 11.97 7.21
N THR A 114 -9.65 12.41 7.39
CA THR A 114 -10.04 13.23 8.54
C THR A 114 -11.35 12.75 9.14
N VAL A 115 -11.33 12.39 10.41
CA VAL A 115 -12.55 12.21 11.22
C VAL A 115 -12.91 13.54 11.85
N ARG A 116 -14.07 14.10 11.46
CA ARG A 116 -14.55 15.40 11.93
C ARG A 116 -15.45 15.24 13.16
N HIS A 117 -15.49 16.27 14.00
CA HIS A 117 -16.42 16.37 15.13
C HIS A 117 -16.27 15.29 16.21
N VAL A 118 -15.05 14.81 16.45
CA VAL A 118 -14.75 13.87 17.53
C VAL A 118 -15.03 14.53 18.87
N ALA A 119 -16.13 14.15 19.50
CA ALA A 119 -16.49 14.55 20.86
C ALA A 119 -15.76 13.65 21.87
N ARG A 120 -15.61 14.12 23.12
CA ARG A 120 -14.93 13.33 24.17
C ARG A 120 -15.81 12.18 24.66
N ASP A 121 -15.28 10.96 24.57
CA ASP A 121 -15.83 9.77 25.22
C ASP A 121 -14.90 9.31 26.36
N ARG A 122 -15.34 9.57 27.61
CA ARG A 122 -14.57 9.23 28.81
C ARG A 122 -14.52 7.73 29.07
N ASP A 123 -15.52 6.98 28.65
CA ASP A 123 -15.60 5.54 28.92
C ASP A 123 -14.69 4.79 27.93
N ALA A 124 -14.60 5.21 26.67
CA ALA A 124 -13.63 4.71 25.71
C ALA A 124 -12.19 4.93 26.21
N VAL A 125 -11.86 6.15 26.66
CA VAL A 125 -10.51 6.46 27.20
C VAL A 125 -10.20 5.61 28.44
N LYS A 126 -11.13 5.51 29.41
CA LYS A 126 -10.94 4.68 30.61
C LYS A 126 -10.74 3.20 30.27
N ARG A 127 -11.43 2.70 29.24
CA ARG A 127 -11.27 1.32 28.78
C ARG A 127 -9.87 1.10 28.21
N LEU A 128 -9.40 2.00 27.35
CA LEU A 128 -8.06 1.94 26.78
C LEU A 128 -6.98 2.06 27.85
N ASP A 129 -7.12 2.99 28.81
CA ASP A 129 -6.17 3.16 29.91
C ASP A 129 -6.01 1.90 30.78
N LYS A 130 -7.04 1.08 30.91
CA LYS A 130 -6.95 -0.21 31.64
C LYS A 130 -6.06 -1.23 30.93
N THR A 131 -5.89 -1.14 29.63
CA THR A 131 -5.03 -2.02 28.82
C THR A 131 -3.64 -1.44 28.62
N ARG A 132 -3.35 -0.25 29.16
CA ARG A 132 -2.08 0.45 28.95
C ARG A 132 -0.91 -0.35 29.49
N LEU A 133 0.02 -0.65 28.61
CA LEU A 133 1.31 -1.27 28.94
C LEU A 133 2.43 -0.32 28.54
N GLU A 134 3.43 -0.19 29.40
CA GLU A 134 4.64 0.55 29.10
C GLU A 134 5.73 -0.42 28.63
N LYS A 135 6.35 -0.11 27.49
CA LYS A 135 7.50 -0.87 26.95
C LYS A 135 8.66 0.08 26.68
N GLU A 136 9.85 -0.47 26.77
CA GLU A 136 11.06 0.26 26.38
C GLU A 136 11.10 0.47 24.86
N THR A 137 11.59 1.63 24.46
CA THR A 137 11.63 2.06 23.07
C THR A 137 12.58 1.20 22.23
N GLU A 138 13.66 0.73 22.84
CA GLU A 138 14.66 -0.13 22.22
C GLU A 138 14.08 -1.46 21.75
N ALA A 139 13.21 -2.07 22.57
CA ALA A 139 12.53 -3.32 22.22
C ALA A 139 11.63 -3.15 20.98
N PHE A 140 10.92 -2.02 20.90
CA PHE A 140 10.11 -1.67 19.73
C PHE A 140 10.97 -1.47 18.48
N VAL A 141 12.05 -0.72 18.58
CA VAL A 141 12.96 -0.47 17.46
C VAL A 141 13.56 -1.78 16.94
N GLN A 142 13.92 -2.70 17.86
CA GLN A 142 14.48 -4.00 17.46
C GLN A 142 13.44 -4.86 16.75
N GLU A 143 12.21 -4.99 17.31
CA GLU A 143 11.10 -5.72 16.66
C GLU A 143 10.85 -5.24 15.23
N HIS A 144 10.87 -3.91 15.03
CA HIS A 144 10.63 -3.32 13.72
C HIS A 144 11.81 -3.48 12.75
N ARG A 145 13.06 -3.50 13.25
CA ARG A 145 14.24 -3.82 12.42
C ARG A 145 14.21 -5.25 11.94
N ASP A 146 13.91 -6.19 12.84
CA ASP A 146 13.83 -7.61 12.53
C ASP A 146 12.74 -7.87 11.47
N TRP A 147 11.56 -7.29 11.66
CA TRP A 147 10.48 -7.36 10.66
C TRP A 147 10.91 -6.85 9.29
N ARG A 148 11.57 -5.67 9.22
CA ARG A 148 12.06 -5.10 7.96
C ARG A 148 13.11 -5.99 7.29
N GLU A 149 13.97 -6.62 8.08
CA GLU A 149 14.97 -7.54 7.56
C GLU A 149 14.32 -8.79 6.97
N GLU A 150 13.33 -9.35 7.65
CA GLU A 150 12.54 -10.48 7.16
C GLU A 150 11.83 -10.14 5.83
N GLN A 151 11.18 -8.99 5.76
CA GLN A 151 10.53 -8.52 4.52
C GLN A 151 11.54 -8.36 3.36
N ARG A 152 12.73 -7.84 3.65
CA ARG A 152 13.79 -7.72 2.63
C ARG A 152 14.28 -9.10 2.15
N LYS A 153 14.42 -10.06 3.06
CA LYS A 153 14.80 -11.44 2.70
C LYS A 153 13.71 -12.09 1.85
N ALA A 154 12.46 -11.98 2.24
CA ALA A 154 11.32 -12.50 1.48
C ALA A 154 11.22 -11.87 0.07
N ALA A 155 11.37 -10.55 -0.04
CA ALA A 155 11.34 -9.85 -1.31
C ALA A 155 12.50 -10.25 -2.24
N ARG A 156 13.70 -10.46 -1.70
CA ARG A 156 14.85 -10.97 -2.47
C ARG A 156 14.60 -12.39 -2.99
N GLN A 157 14.05 -13.25 -2.16
CA GLN A 157 13.72 -14.62 -2.54
C GLN A 157 12.64 -14.66 -3.61
N ALA A 158 11.54 -13.92 -3.45
CA ALA A 158 10.47 -13.81 -4.44
C ALA A 158 10.97 -13.27 -5.79
N ASN A 159 11.87 -12.27 -5.77
CA ASN A 159 12.45 -11.72 -6.99
C ASN A 159 13.37 -12.72 -7.70
N LYS A 160 14.13 -13.54 -6.95
CA LYS A 160 14.96 -14.62 -7.49
C LYS A 160 14.09 -15.67 -8.18
N GLU A 161 13.05 -16.16 -7.49
CA GLU A 161 12.12 -17.15 -8.04
C GLU A 161 11.39 -16.63 -9.29
N ARG A 162 10.98 -15.36 -9.29
CA ARG A 162 10.40 -14.73 -10.49
C ARG A 162 11.36 -14.74 -11.67
N LYS A 163 12.62 -14.34 -11.46
CA LYS A 163 13.63 -14.35 -12.52
C LYS A 163 13.92 -15.75 -13.04
N GLU A 164 13.99 -16.75 -12.17
CA GLU A 164 14.17 -18.15 -12.56
C GLU A 164 12.98 -18.65 -13.42
N LYS A 165 11.76 -18.33 -13.02
CA LYS A 165 10.54 -18.66 -13.79
C LYS A 165 10.53 -17.97 -15.16
N GLU A 166 10.89 -16.69 -15.23
CA GLU A 166 10.97 -15.92 -16.47
C GLU A 166 12.04 -16.49 -17.41
N GLU A 167 13.19 -16.90 -16.88
CA GLU A 167 14.26 -17.52 -17.66
C GLU A 167 13.85 -18.89 -18.20
N MET A 168 13.20 -19.72 -17.38
CA MET A 168 12.68 -21.00 -17.82
C MET A 168 11.63 -20.84 -18.92
N ALA A 169 10.68 -19.93 -18.75
CA ALA A 169 9.66 -19.62 -19.76
C ALA A 169 10.29 -19.10 -21.07
N ARG A 170 11.35 -18.28 -20.98
CA ARG A 170 12.10 -17.81 -22.15
C ARG A 170 12.76 -18.97 -22.91
N LYS A 171 13.44 -19.86 -22.17
CA LYS A 171 14.09 -21.06 -22.77
C LYS A 171 13.08 -22.00 -23.42
N GLU A 172 11.91 -22.15 -22.83
CA GLU A 172 10.84 -22.99 -23.39
C GLU A 172 10.27 -22.41 -24.69
N ARG A 173 9.96 -21.10 -24.71
CA ARG A 173 9.53 -20.38 -25.92
C ARG A 173 10.57 -20.44 -27.03
N GLU A 174 11.85 -20.35 -26.69
CA GLU A 174 12.93 -20.44 -27.67
C GLU A 174 13.03 -21.86 -28.30
N LYS A 175 12.88 -22.90 -27.47
CA LYS A 175 12.80 -24.30 -27.92
C LYS A 175 11.60 -24.54 -28.85
N GLU A 176 10.43 -23.98 -28.48
CA GLU A 176 9.23 -24.11 -29.27
C GLU A 176 9.37 -23.38 -30.62
N ARG A 177 9.93 -22.16 -30.62
CA ARG A 177 10.22 -21.42 -31.86
C ARG A 177 11.16 -22.21 -32.77
N ARG A 178 12.25 -22.77 -32.24
CA ARG A 178 13.15 -23.60 -33.02
C ARG A 178 12.45 -24.82 -33.64
N LYS A 179 11.63 -25.50 -32.89
CA LYS A 179 10.85 -26.64 -33.44
C LYS A 179 9.91 -26.21 -34.58
N LEU A 180 9.29 -25.04 -34.44
CA LEU A 180 8.40 -24.49 -35.46
C LEU A 180 9.18 -24.11 -36.74
N GLU A 181 10.36 -23.51 -36.58
CA GLU A 181 11.27 -23.16 -37.70
C GLU A 181 11.77 -24.42 -38.41
N GLU A 182 12.19 -25.47 -37.70
CA GLU A 182 12.61 -26.76 -38.26
C GLU A 182 11.45 -27.46 -39.01
N TRP A 183 10.21 -27.38 -38.46
CA TRP A 183 9.04 -27.95 -39.14
C TRP A 183 8.63 -27.17 -40.38
N GLY A 184 8.71 -25.84 -40.36
CA GLY A 184 8.44 -24.96 -41.50
C GLY A 184 9.44 -25.13 -42.65
N ALA A 185 10.71 -25.31 -42.31
CA ALA A 185 11.76 -25.56 -43.33
C ALA A 185 11.62 -26.92 -44.01
N GLY A 186 11.10 -27.95 -43.29
CA GLY A 186 10.82 -29.28 -43.86
C GLY A 186 9.59 -29.34 -44.76
N SER A 187 8.66 -28.37 -44.69
CA SER A 187 7.44 -28.35 -45.49
C SER A 187 7.59 -27.64 -46.83
N GLN A 188 8.60 -26.78 -47.01
CA GLN A 188 8.87 -26.10 -48.29
C GLN A 188 9.58 -27.00 -49.35
N GLY A 189 10.02 -28.20 -48.97
CA GLY A 189 10.66 -29.16 -49.88
C GLY A 189 9.72 -30.11 -50.62
N ARG A 190 8.37 -30.03 -50.46
CA ARG A 190 7.42 -30.98 -51.01
C ARG A 190 6.42 -30.41 -52.03
N THR A 191 6.53 -29.15 -52.44
CA THR A 191 5.67 -28.58 -53.47
C THR A 191 6.51 -28.11 -54.69
N ALA A 192 7.20 -29.07 -55.31
CA ALA A 192 7.69 -28.88 -56.68
C ALA A 192 7.36 -30.14 -57.43
N PHE A 193 6.41 -30.04 -58.31
CA PHE A 193 6.10 -30.91 -59.44
C PHE A 193 4.66 -31.45 -59.49
N VAL A 194 3.72 -30.66 -59.99
CA VAL A 194 2.77 -31.11 -61.04
C VAL A 194 2.56 -29.92 -61.96
N GLY A 195 3.17 -30.03 -63.14
CA GLY A 195 2.81 -29.25 -64.31
C GLY A 195 1.48 -29.78 -64.87
N GLY A 196 0.70 -28.92 -65.45
CA GLY A 196 -0.55 -29.25 -66.18
C GLY A 196 -1.15 -27.97 -66.74
N ASP A 197 -0.73 -27.69 -67.95
CA ASP A 197 -1.31 -26.81 -68.95
C ASP A 197 -2.86 -26.89 -68.98
N ASP A 198 -3.57 -25.81 -69.06
CA ASP A 198 -4.43 -25.46 -70.20
C ASP A 198 -5.22 -24.16 -70.00
N SER A 199 -5.23 -23.46 -71.05
CA SER A 199 -5.85 -22.29 -71.61
C SER A 199 -7.26 -21.84 -71.12
N SER A 200 -7.38 -20.53 -71.28
CA SER A 200 -8.42 -19.70 -71.87
C SER A 200 -9.46 -19.00 -71.01
N SER A 201 -9.42 -17.73 -71.25
CA SER A 201 -10.44 -16.77 -71.68
C SER A 201 -11.32 -16.07 -70.59
N ASP A 202 -11.14 -14.77 -70.68
CA ASP A 202 -12.10 -13.67 -70.80
C ASP A 202 -13.19 -13.43 -69.77
N SER A 203 -13.19 -12.27 -69.32
CA SER A 203 -14.14 -11.15 -69.44
C SER A 203 -14.37 -10.38 -68.15
N ASP A 204 -14.02 -9.09 -68.23
CA ASP A 204 -14.70 -7.89 -67.76
C ASP A 204 -15.90 -8.05 -66.80
N ASP A 205 -15.85 -7.31 -65.74
CA ASP A 205 -16.74 -6.12 -65.60
C ASP A 205 -16.41 -5.28 -64.36
N SER A 206 -16.58 -4.05 -64.57
CA SER A 206 -16.44 -2.86 -63.76
C SER A 206 -17.45 -2.68 -62.63
N GLY A 207 -17.07 -1.87 -61.67
CA GLY A 207 -18.03 -1.11 -60.85
C GLY A 207 -17.57 -0.93 -59.44
N SER A 208 -16.90 0.12 -59.07
CA SER A 208 -17.34 1.50 -58.77
C SER A 208 -18.06 1.68 -57.45
N ALA A 209 -17.47 2.62 -56.74
CA ALA A 209 -18.09 3.60 -55.78
C ALA A 209 -18.25 3.10 -54.32
N ALA A 210 -17.55 3.70 -53.36
CA ALA A 210 -17.68 5.04 -52.77
C ALA A 210 -18.65 5.13 -51.60
N GLY A 211 -18.20 5.80 -50.59
CA GLY A 211 -18.99 6.34 -49.47
C GLY A 211 -18.39 5.98 -48.12
N ALA A 212 -17.57 6.71 -47.41
CA ALA A 212 -17.70 8.05 -46.83
C ALA A 212 -18.68 8.09 -45.67
N ASP A 213 -18.16 8.74 -44.67
CA ASP A 213 -18.82 9.41 -43.54
C ASP A 213 -19.08 8.61 -42.28
N ASP A 214 -18.41 8.88 -41.18
CA ASP A 214 -18.37 10.14 -40.38
C ASP A 214 -19.36 10.01 -39.20
N PHE A 215 -18.95 10.58 -38.11
CA PHE A 215 -19.71 10.96 -36.91
C PHE A 215 -19.52 10.11 -35.63
N MET A 216 -18.85 10.70 -34.80
CA MET A 216 -18.87 11.32 -33.45
C MET A 216 -18.23 10.49 -32.37
#